data_db81aef88023461d20b9f2e9abaeea3f
#
_entry.id   db81aef88023461d20b9f2e9abaeea3f
#
_cell.length_a   1.000
_cell.length_b   1.000
_cell.length_c   1.000
_cell.angle_alpha   90.00
_cell.angle_beta   90.00
_cell.angle_gamma   90.00
#
_symmetry.space_group_name_H-M   'P 1'
#
loop_
_entity.id
_entity.type
_entity.pdbx_description
1 polymer ?
#
loop_
_entity_poly.entity_id
_entity_poly.type
_entity_poly.pdbx_seq_one_letter_code
_entity_poly.pdbx_strand_id
1 'polypeptide(L)'
;MFYYYVIIFLKGVAMLIYTYVSSVLFSFLYQLSTNDDFNKHYLKLRSKCDFCQSKLQYFDLIPIFSFLILKGKSRCCKQPLNYSYLIGELLALLPILFIYYQLISINPQLYLTAFLFLLVMSINDIEDYSINLYFLIIFTTILLFTTQIYLNTFLLTFIISHVFFMFMYRYIGYGDILLFNILSLFLSMNFMFYLFLFTFMIGGLITIIIKTFFNHNIKYVPLIPFIFLSFIFVSSFYPFLIELFGGVPF
;
A
#
# COMPACT_ATOMS: atom_id res chain seq x y z
N MET A 1 -38.84 -3.29 -14.43
CA MET A 1 -38.52 -2.80 -13.08
C MET A 1 -37.83 -3.87 -12.21
N PHE A 2 -38.42 -5.07 -12.03
CA PHE A 2 -37.84 -6.14 -11.21
C PHE A 2 -36.42 -6.56 -11.65
N TYR A 3 -36.17 -6.75 -12.94
CA TYR A 3 -34.87 -7.11 -13.52
C TYR A 3 -33.75 -6.08 -13.20
N TYR A 4 -34.09 -4.80 -13.18
CA TYR A 4 -33.15 -3.72 -12.83
C TYR A 4 -32.72 -3.78 -11.36
N TYR A 5 -33.66 -4.03 -10.43
CA TYR A 5 -33.35 -4.21 -9.01
C TYR A 5 -32.48 -5.44 -8.74
N VAL A 6 -32.71 -6.53 -9.46
CA VAL A 6 -31.90 -7.75 -9.36
C VAL A 6 -30.46 -7.48 -9.80
N ILE A 7 -30.24 -6.74 -10.89
CA ILE A 7 -28.88 -6.39 -11.35
C ILE A 7 -28.15 -5.50 -10.34
N ILE A 8 -28.82 -4.50 -9.76
CA ILE A 8 -28.24 -3.62 -8.75
C ILE A 8 -27.87 -4.44 -7.51
N PHE A 9 -28.75 -5.31 -7.06
CA PHE A 9 -28.50 -6.19 -5.93
C PHE A 9 -27.29 -7.09 -6.16
N LEU A 10 -27.20 -7.74 -7.33
CA LEU A 10 -26.08 -8.61 -7.69
C LEU A 10 -24.75 -7.83 -7.77
N LYS A 11 -24.74 -6.62 -8.31
CA LYS A 11 -23.56 -5.74 -8.33
C LYS A 11 -23.13 -5.36 -6.91
N GLY A 12 -24.07 -5.04 -6.03
CA GLY A 12 -23.80 -4.74 -4.63
C GLY A 12 -23.19 -5.93 -3.88
N VAL A 13 -23.74 -7.13 -4.06
CA VAL A 13 -23.20 -8.36 -3.45
C VAL A 13 -21.79 -8.65 -3.97
N ALA A 14 -21.56 -8.53 -5.29
CA ALA A 14 -20.24 -8.71 -5.88
C ALA A 14 -19.22 -7.71 -5.30
N MET A 15 -19.60 -6.45 -5.14
CA MET A 15 -18.77 -5.42 -4.51
C MET A 15 -18.36 -5.82 -3.08
N LEU A 16 -19.30 -6.29 -2.26
CA LEU A 16 -19.02 -6.74 -0.89
C LEU A 16 -18.06 -7.94 -0.85
N ILE A 17 -18.21 -8.87 -1.78
CA ILE A 17 -17.28 -10.01 -1.89
C ILE A 17 -15.88 -9.53 -2.25
N TYR A 18 -15.73 -8.65 -3.24
CA TYR A 18 -14.42 -8.14 -3.65
C TYR A 18 -13.74 -7.30 -2.56
N THR A 19 -14.50 -6.46 -1.83
CA THR A 19 -13.94 -5.71 -0.69
C THR A 19 -13.42 -6.65 0.39
N TYR A 20 -14.15 -7.71 0.71
CA TYR A 20 -13.71 -8.69 1.68
C TYR A 20 -12.46 -9.46 1.20
N VAL A 21 -12.43 -9.87 -0.07
CA VAL A 21 -11.25 -10.52 -0.67
C VAL A 21 -10.03 -9.61 -0.61
N SER A 22 -10.19 -8.30 -0.84
CA SER A 22 -9.10 -7.33 -0.71
C SER A 22 -8.50 -7.29 0.70
N SER A 23 -9.35 -7.36 1.74
CA SER A 23 -8.89 -7.44 3.13
C SER A 23 -8.17 -8.76 3.45
N VAL A 24 -8.63 -9.89 2.91
CA VAL A 24 -7.94 -11.19 3.03
C VAL A 24 -6.57 -11.14 2.35
N LEU A 25 -6.50 -10.55 1.14
CA LEU A 25 -5.23 -10.37 0.42
C LEU A 25 -4.25 -9.51 1.21
N PHE A 26 -4.72 -8.42 1.82
CA PHE A 26 -3.90 -7.59 2.69
C PHE A 26 -3.31 -8.40 3.85
N SER A 27 -4.13 -9.14 4.61
CA SER A 27 -3.65 -9.97 5.73
C SER A 27 -2.59 -10.97 5.30
N PHE A 28 -2.76 -11.59 4.13
CA PHE A 28 -1.76 -12.49 3.55
C PHE A 28 -0.47 -11.76 3.17
N LEU A 29 -0.56 -10.62 2.48
CA LEU A 29 0.60 -9.82 2.07
C LEU A 29 1.36 -9.26 3.26
N TYR A 30 0.64 -8.82 4.30
CA TYR A 30 1.26 -8.31 5.53
C TYR A 30 2.06 -9.40 6.23
N GLN A 31 1.50 -10.60 6.36
CA GLN A 31 2.22 -11.74 6.92
C GLN A 31 3.43 -12.16 6.06
N LEU A 32 3.33 -12.00 4.74
CA LEU A 32 4.44 -12.29 3.82
C LEU A 32 5.58 -11.27 3.97
N SER A 33 5.25 -10.00 4.22
CA SER A 33 6.24 -8.91 4.32
C SER A 33 7.05 -8.94 5.61
N THR A 34 6.49 -9.49 6.70
CA THR A 34 7.15 -9.57 8.02
C THR A 34 8.14 -10.73 8.13
N ASN A 35 8.22 -11.62 7.14
CA ASN A 35 9.15 -12.75 7.14
C ASN A 35 10.40 -12.44 6.31
N ASP A 36 11.55 -12.40 6.97
CA ASP A 36 12.84 -12.15 6.32
C ASP A 36 13.35 -13.35 5.49
N ASP A 37 12.99 -14.56 5.89
CA ASP A 37 13.37 -15.79 5.20
C ASP A 37 12.24 -16.25 4.25
N PHE A 38 12.30 -15.80 2.99
CA PHE A 38 11.39 -16.30 1.96
C PHE A 38 11.75 -17.75 1.58
N ASN A 39 11.35 -18.70 2.42
CA ASN A 39 11.45 -20.11 2.11
C ASN A 39 10.12 -20.60 1.49
N LYS A 40 10.18 -21.25 0.31
CA LYS A 40 9.00 -21.85 -0.36
C LYS A 40 8.20 -22.79 0.55
N HIS A 41 8.82 -23.31 1.58
CA HIS A 41 8.19 -24.13 2.61
C HIS A 41 7.20 -23.33 3.47
N TYR A 42 7.43 -22.02 3.65
CA TYR A 42 6.58 -21.13 4.43
C TYR A 42 5.17 -20.99 3.84
N LEU A 43 5.05 -20.90 2.52
CA LEU A 43 3.74 -20.81 1.83
C LEU A 43 2.85 -22.05 2.03
N LYS A 44 3.42 -23.19 2.44
CA LYS A 44 2.72 -24.43 2.74
C LYS A 44 2.42 -24.61 4.22
N LEU A 45 3.01 -23.77 5.08
CA LEU A 45 2.78 -23.86 6.52
C LEU A 45 1.47 -23.16 6.89
N ARG A 46 0.76 -23.78 7.83
CA ARG A 46 -0.43 -23.19 8.43
C ARG A 46 -0.03 -22.00 9.32
N SER A 47 -0.80 -20.90 9.24
CA SER A 47 -0.59 -19.71 10.08
C SER A 47 -0.49 -20.07 11.56
N LYS A 48 0.49 -19.45 12.24
CA LYS A 48 0.80 -19.68 13.66
C LYS A 48 0.68 -18.35 14.41
N CYS A 49 0.45 -18.46 15.70
CA CYS A 49 0.47 -17.29 16.57
C CYS A 49 1.90 -16.74 16.72
N ASP A 50 2.09 -15.44 16.61
CA ASP A 50 3.40 -14.79 16.69
C ASP A 50 4.07 -15.00 18.05
N PHE A 51 3.28 -15.14 19.13
CA PHE A 51 3.78 -15.26 20.49
C PHE A 51 4.07 -16.72 20.93
N CYS A 52 3.10 -17.61 20.75
CA CYS A 52 3.19 -18.99 21.28
C CYS A 52 3.39 -20.04 20.19
N GLN A 53 3.49 -19.66 18.91
CA GLN A 53 3.71 -20.53 17.75
C GLN A 53 2.66 -21.65 17.57
N SER A 54 1.54 -21.61 18.32
CA SER A 54 0.44 -22.54 18.14
C SER A 54 -0.29 -22.28 16.81
N LYS A 55 -0.81 -23.33 16.18
CA LYS A 55 -1.58 -23.23 14.92
C LYS A 55 -2.86 -22.44 15.14
N LEU A 56 -3.12 -21.45 14.30
CA LEU A 56 -4.35 -20.66 14.32
C LEU A 56 -5.53 -21.48 13.78
N GLN A 57 -6.73 -21.22 14.32
CA GLN A 57 -7.97 -21.79 13.81
C GLN A 57 -8.44 -21.02 12.58
N TYR A 58 -9.30 -21.62 11.75
CA TYR A 58 -9.82 -20.95 10.55
C TYR A 58 -10.59 -19.65 10.87
N PHE A 59 -11.31 -19.62 11.99
CA PHE A 59 -12.03 -18.42 12.45
C PHE A 59 -11.10 -17.29 12.91
N ASP A 60 -9.86 -17.59 13.28
CA ASP A 60 -8.85 -16.59 13.66
C ASP A 60 -8.25 -15.88 12.43
N LEU A 61 -8.45 -16.47 11.24
CA LEU A 61 -7.94 -15.93 9.97
C LEU A 61 -8.98 -15.06 9.24
N ILE A 62 -10.19 -14.88 9.80
CA ILE A 62 -11.21 -14.02 9.20
C ILE A 62 -10.85 -12.55 9.50
N PRO A 63 -10.44 -11.73 8.50
CA PRO A 63 -10.03 -10.37 8.73
C PRO A 63 -11.11 -9.54 9.42
N ILE A 64 -10.71 -8.56 10.22
CA ILE A 64 -11.57 -7.65 10.98
C ILE A 64 -12.39 -8.40 12.04
N PHE A 65 -13.16 -9.43 11.64
CA PHE A 65 -14.06 -10.14 12.56
C PHE A 65 -13.33 -10.89 13.67
N SER A 66 -12.22 -11.56 13.35
CA SER A 66 -11.41 -12.26 14.35
C SER A 66 -10.88 -11.30 15.41
N PHE A 67 -10.36 -10.15 14.99
CA PHE A 67 -9.83 -9.12 15.88
C PHE A 67 -10.91 -8.56 16.81
N LEU A 68 -12.09 -8.24 16.27
CA LEU A 68 -13.22 -7.69 17.04
C LEU A 68 -13.78 -8.71 18.03
N ILE A 69 -14.01 -9.96 17.61
CA ILE A 69 -14.57 -11.03 18.48
C ILE A 69 -13.60 -11.36 19.62
N LEU A 70 -12.29 -11.39 19.32
CA LEU A 70 -11.25 -11.69 20.31
C LEU A 70 -10.80 -10.45 21.11
N LYS A 71 -11.41 -9.28 20.86
CA LYS A 71 -11.11 -8.00 21.55
C LYS A 71 -9.63 -7.65 21.46
N GLY A 72 -9.02 -7.84 20.28
CA GLY A 72 -7.61 -7.53 20.03
C GLY A 72 -6.61 -8.44 20.75
N LYS A 73 -7.00 -9.67 21.12
CA LYS A 73 -6.11 -10.62 21.80
C LYS A 73 -6.06 -11.94 21.05
N SER A 74 -4.91 -12.62 21.10
CA SER A 74 -4.77 -13.96 20.53
C SER A 74 -5.65 -14.97 21.30
N ARG A 75 -6.28 -15.91 20.57
CA ARG A 75 -7.15 -16.94 21.18
C ARG A 75 -6.35 -17.88 22.10
N CYS A 76 -5.14 -18.25 21.69
CA CYS A 76 -4.32 -19.27 22.34
C CYS A 76 -3.64 -18.77 23.64
N CYS A 77 -2.91 -17.66 23.59
CA CYS A 77 -2.11 -17.16 24.71
C CYS A 77 -2.61 -15.84 25.31
N LYS A 78 -3.71 -15.27 24.77
CA LYS A 78 -4.34 -14.03 25.24
C LYS A 78 -3.44 -12.78 25.15
N GLN A 79 -2.31 -12.85 24.43
CA GLN A 79 -1.46 -11.71 24.21
C GLN A 79 -2.15 -10.69 23.30
N PRO A 80 -1.92 -9.37 23.52
CA PRO A 80 -2.50 -8.32 22.67
C PRO A 80 -1.92 -8.39 21.27
N LEU A 81 -2.80 -8.35 20.25
CA LEU A 81 -2.42 -8.27 18.85
C LEU A 81 -2.11 -6.81 18.48
N ASN A 82 -1.21 -6.59 17.53
CA ASN A 82 -0.92 -5.26 17.03
C ASN A 82 -2.15 -4.67 16.33
N TYR A 83 -2.47 -3.41 16.60
CA TYR A 83 -3.58 -2.68 15.96
C TYR A 83 -3.35 -2.47 14.45
N SER A 84 -2.10 -2.54 13.99
CA SER A 84 -1.75 -2.43 12.58
C SER A 84 -2.47 -3.47 11.71
N TYR A 85 -2.72 -4.68 12.24
CA TYR A 85 -3.54 -5.69 11.56
C TYR A 85 -4.95 -5.15 11.27
N LEU A 86 -5.64 -4.65 12.30
CA LEU A 86 -7.01 -4.15 12.14
C LEU A 86 -7.07 -2.93 11.23
N ILE A 87 -6.16 -1.97 11.43
CA ILE A 87 -6.12 -0.74 10.62
C ILE A 87 -5.86 -1.09 9.15
N GLY A 88 -4.90 -1.95 8.88
CA GLY A 88 -4.58 -2.37 7.53
C GLY A 88 -5.72 -3.15 6.84
N GLU A 89 -6.37 -4.07 7.56
CA GLU A 89 -7.53 -4.81 7.06
C GLU A 89 -8.72 -3.90 6.73
N LEU A 90 -8.96 -2.86 7.54
CA LEU A 90 -10.00 -1.86 7.28
C LEU A 90 -9.64 -0.97 6.08
N LEU A 91 -8.40 -0.48 5.99
CA LEU A 91 -7.94 0.33 4.86
C LEU A 91 -7.95 -0.46 3.55
N ALA A 92 -7.69 -1.76 3.61
CA ALA A 92 -7.73 -2.64 2.44
C ALA A 92 -9.13 -2.84 1.83
N LEU A 93 -10.20 -2.39 2.49
CA LEU A 93 -11.55 -2.34 1.89
C LEU A 93 -11.69 -1.20 0.88
N LEU A 94 -10.91 -0.12 1.04
CA LEU A 94 -11.06 1.12 0.27
C LEU A 94 -10.80 0.96 -1.25
N PRO A 95 -9.76 0.25 -1.74
CA PRO A 95 -9.42 0.25 -3.15
C PRO A 95 -10.55 -0.28 -4.04
N ILE A 96 -11.30 -1.27 -3.58
CA ILE A 96 -12.46 -1.78 -4.33
C ILE A 96 -13.59 -0.75 -4.38
N LEU A 97 -13.80 0.01 -3.30
CA LEU A 97 -14.78 1.09 -3.28
C LEU A 97 -14.40 2.20 -4.27
N PHE A 98 -13.13 2.62 -4.30
CA PHE A 98 -12.62 3.61 -5.25
C PHE A 98 -12.80 3.15 -6.71
N ILE A 99 -12.52 1.87 -7.00
CA ILE A 99 -12.73 1.27 -8.32
C ILE A 99 -14.22 1.24 -8.68
N TYR A 100 -15.06 0.78 -7.75
CA TYR A 100 -16.50 0.63 -7.99
C TYR A 100 -17.19 1.97 -8.28
N TYR A 101 -16.83 3.03 -7.53
CA TYR A 101 -17.36 4.37 -7.74
C TYR A 101 -16.62 5.17 -8.82
N GLN A 102 -15.69 4.52 -9.56
CA GLN A 102 -14.91 5.16 -10.64
C GLN A 102 -14.15 6.42 -10.18
N LEU A 103 -13.67 6.43 -8.94
CA LEU A 103 -12.91 7.53 -8.36
C LEU A 103 -11.44 7.54 -8.76
N ILE A 104 -11.00 6.59 -9.59
CA ILE A 104 -9.61 6.44 -10.02
C ILE A 104 -9.47 6.67 -11.52
N SER A 105 -8.31 7.20 -11.92
CA SER A 105 -8.01 7.56 -13.31
C SER A 105 -6.97 6.64 -13.96
N ILE A 106 -6.48 5.64 -13.22
CA ILE A 106 -5.49 4.67 -13.71
C ILE A 106 -6.12 3.28 -13.82
N ASN A 107 -5.38 2.35 -14.44
CA ASN A 107 -5.84 0.97 -14.59
C ASN A 107 -6.23 0.36 -13.23
N PRO A 108 -7.45 -0.21 -13.06
CA PRO A 108 -7.91 -0.78 -11.79
C PRO A 108 -7.02 -1.88 -11.22
N GLN A 109 -6.40 -2.70 -12.08
CA GLN A 109 -5.49 -3.77 -11.66
C GLN A 109 -4.20 -3.19 -11.06
N LEU A 110 -3.61 -2.18 -11.73
CA LEU A 110 -2.46 -1.44 -11.22
C LEU A 110 -2.80 -0.76 -9.89
N TYR A 111 -3.97 -0.09 -9.83
CA TYR A 111 -4.40 0.60 -8.62
C TYR A 111 -4.54 -0.34 -7.43
N LEU A 112 -5.27 -1.46 -7.58
CA LEU A 112 -5.49 -2.44 -6.52
C LEU A 112 -4.17 -3.03 -6.03
N THR A 113 -3.31 -3.47 -6.97
CA THR A 113 -2.02 -4.07 -6.63
C THR A 113 -1.12 -3.07 -5.91
N ALA A 114 -0.94 -1.87 -6.49
CA ALA A 114 -0.10 -0.84 -5.89
C ALA A 114 -0.65 -0.39 -4.52
N PHE A 115 -1.97 -0.22 -4.39
CA PHE A 115 -2.59 0.15 -3.11
C PHE A 115 -2.26 -0.85 -2.00
N LEU A 116 -2.49 -2.15 -2.24
CA LEU A 116 -2.27 -3.18 -1.22
C LEU A 116 -0.79 -3.31 -0.85
N PHE A 117 0.11 -3.30 -1.82
CA PHE A 117 1.55 -3.39 -1.55
C PHE A 117 2.08 -2.13 -0.85
N LEU A 118 1.69 -0.93 -1.28
CA LEU A 118 2.08 0.32 -0.63
C LEU A 118 1.50 0.44 0.78
N LEU A 119 0.28 -0.04 1.02
CA LEU A 119 -0.31 -0.09 2.35
C LEU A 119 0.52 -0.97 3.30
N VAL A 120 0.88 -2.18 2.86
CA VAL A 120 1.72 -3.08 3.66
C VAL A 120 3.09 -2.47 3.93
N MET A 121 3.75 -1.94 2.88
CA MET A 121 5.06 -1.28 3.03
C MET A 121 4.98 -0.06 3.94
N SER A 122 3.89 0.71 3.89
CA SER A 122 3.68 1.86 4.77
C SER A 122 3.59 1.48 6.23
N ILE A 123 2.92 0.37 6.54
CA ILE A 123 2.80 -0.12 7.92
C ILE A 123 4.18 -0.59 8.41
N ASN A 124 4.91 -1.37 7.62
CA ASN A 124 6.25 -1.82 7.98
C ASN A 124 7.23 -0.65 8.17
N ASP A 125 7.15 0.38 7.30
CA ASP A 125 8.00 1.56 7.41
C ASP A 125 7.68 2.39 8.67
N ILE A 126 6.42 2.42 9.12
CA ILE A 126 6.04 3.05 10.39
C ILE A 126 6.54 2.25 11.60
N GLU A 127 6.53 0.92 11.53
CA GLU A 127 6.89 0.05 12.64
C GLU A 127 8.40 -0.12 12.77
N ASP A 128 9.09 -0.44 11.67
CA ASP A 128 10.47 -0.92 11.67
C ASP A 128 11.45 -0.03 10.89
N TYR A 129 10.98 1.01 10.20
CA TYR A 129 11.77 1.84 9.27
C TYR A 129 12.55 1.01 8.23
N SER A 130 11.97 -0.09 7.81
CA SER A 130 12.62 -1.06 6.91
C SER A 130 11.72 -1.47 5.76
N ILE A 131 12.35 -1.80 4.63
CA ILE A 131 11.67 -2.34 3.45
C ILE A 131 12.21 -3.74 3.19
N ASN A 132 11.31 -4.72 3.14
CA ASN A 132 11.67 -6.07 2.76
C ASN A 132 11.90 -6.15 1.24
N LEU A 133 13.14 -6.44 0.83
CA LEU A 133 13.51 -6.51 -0.59
C LEU A 133 12.82 -7.66 -1.33
N TYR A 134 12.57 -8.79 -0.69
CA TYR A 134 11.82 -9.90 -1.30
C TYR A 134 10.39 -9.48 -1.61
N PHE A 135 9.78 -8.72 -0.71
CA PHE A 135 8.43 -8.19 -0.91
C PHE A 135 8.37 -7.21 -2.08
N LEU A 136 9.40 -6.34 -2.23
CA LEU A 136 9.58 -5.47 -3.39
C LEU A 136 9.71 -6.24 -4.71
N ILE A 137 10.49 -7.33 -4.73
CA ILE A 137 10.65 -8.19 -5.91
C ILE A 137 9.32 -8.84 -6.29
N ILE A 138 8.54 -9.33 -5.32
CA ILE A 138 7.21 -9.92 -5.57
C ILE A 138 6.28 -8.86 -6.16
N PHE A 139 6.26 -7.65 -5.59
CA PHE A 139 5.48 -6.52 -6.10
C PHE A 139 5.80 -6.21 -7.56
N THR A 140 7.09 -6.03 -7.86
CA THR A 140 7.57 -5.76 -9.22
C THR A 140 7.16 -6.88 -10.18
N THR A 141 7.34 -8.14 -9.78
CA THR A 141 7.00 -9.29 -10.61
C THR A 141 5.51 -9.34 -10.95
N ILE A 142 4.64 -9.11 -9.97
CA ILE A 142 3.19 -9.08 -10.21
C ILE A 142 2.82 -7.97 -11.18
N LEU A 143 3.39 -6.77 -11.02
CA LEU A 143 3.11 -5.62 -11.89
C LEU A 143 3.62 -5.86 -13.32
N LEU A 144 4.77 -6.51 -13.51
CA LEU A 144 5.29 -6.87 -14.84
C LEU A 144 4.34 -7.75 -15.65
N PHE A 145 3.59 -8.63 -14.97
CA PHE A 145 2.61 -9.52 -15.64
C PHE A 145 1.22 -8.89 -15.84
N THR A 146 0.92 -7.81 -15.12
CA THR A 146 -0.45 -7.27 -15.08
C THR A 146 -0.60 -5.89 -15.73
N THR A 147 0.51 -5.18 -15.99
CA THR A 147 0.46 -3.77 -16.41
C THR A 147 1.44 -3.47 -17.54
N GLN A 148 1.24 -2.31 -18.18
CA GLN A 148 2.14 -1.81 -19.23
C GLN A 148 3.40 -1.21 -18.61
N ILE A 149 4.51 -1.27 -19.35
CA ILE A 149 5.83 -0.80 -18.92
C ILE A 149 6.14 0.54 -19.61
N TYR A 150 6.57 1.54 -18.81
CA TYR A 150 6.98 2.87 -19.25
C TYR A 150 8.49 3.05 -19.08
N LEU A 151 9.29 2.50 -20.00
CA LEU A 151 10.76 2.54 -19.92
C LEU A 151 11.33 3.95 -19.89
N ASN A 152 10.75 4.89 -20.65
CA ASN A 152 11.21 6.28 -20.68
C ASN A 152 11.03 6.95 -19.30
N THR A 153 9.88 6.73 -18.65
CA THR A 153 9.62 7.23 -17.30
C THR A 153 10.63 6.65 -16.30
N PHE A 154 10.88 5.36 -16.40
CA PHE A 154 11.84 4.67 -15.53
C PHE A 154 13.26 5.24 -15.69
N LEU A 155 13.78 5.36 -16.92
CA LEU A 155 15.13 5.84 -17.15
C LEU A 155 15.33 7.26 -16.61
N LEU A 156 14.37 8.14 -16.83
CA LEU A 156 14.44 9.52 -16.35
C LEU A 156 14.33 9.57 -14.81
N THR A 157 13.38 8.84 -14.23
CA THR A 157 13.22 8.78 -12.76
C THR A 157 14.45 8.15 -12.11
N PHE A 158 15.03 7.12 -12.71
CA PHE A 158 16.25 6.47 -12.23
C PHE A 158 17.41 7.47 -12.13
N ILE A 159 17.67 8.25 -13.18
CA ILE A 159 18.74 9.25 -13.17
C ILE A 159 18.46 10.32 -12.11
N ILE A 160 17.24 10.90 -12.10
CA ILE A 160 16.89 11.99 -11.18
C ILE A 160 16.94 11.50 -9.73
N SER A 161 16.37 10.33 -9.42
CA SER A 161 16.31 9.82 -8.06
C SER A 161 17.69 9.46 -7.50
N HIS A 162 18.60 8.92 -8.33
CA HIS A 162 19.96 8.62 -7.88
C HIS A 162 20.80 9.88 -7.70
N VAL A 163 20.65 10.87 -8.58
CA VAL A 163 21.30 12.18 -8.39
C VAL A 163 20.77 12.82 -7.10
N PHE A 164 19.46 12.80 -6.88
CA PHE A 164 18.85 13.33 -5.67
C PHE A 164 19.34 12.60 -4.41
N PHE A 165 19.46 11.28 -4.47
CA PHE A 165 20.00 10.47 -3.38
C PHE A 165 21.45 10.84 -3.04
N MET A 166 22.31 11.12 -4.03
CA MET A 166 23.70 11.55 -3.79
C MET A 166 23.79 12.81 -2.91
N PHE A 167 22.84 13.74 -3.07
CA PHE A 167 22.77 14.95 -2.25
C PHE A 167 22.05 14.76 -0.91
N MET A 168 21.09 13.85 -0.85
CA MET A 168 20.17 13.68 0.28
C MET A 168 20.32 12.33 1.02
N TYR A 169 21.42 11.60 0.84
CA TYR A 169 21.64 10.24 1.39
C TYR A 169 21.50 10.14 2.92
N ARG A 170 21.64 11.26 3.64
CA ARG A 170 21.48 11.33 5.10
C ARG A 170 20.01 11.39 5.55
N TYR A 171 19.10 11.76 4.64
CA TYR A 171 17.70 12.06 4.97
C TYR A 171 16.72 11.07 4.35
N ILE A 172 17.11 10.39 3.27
CA ILE A 172 16.24 9.50 2.50
C ILE A 172 16.87 8.12 2.46
N GLY A 173 16.07 7.09 2.75
CA GLY A 173 16.48 5.70 2.66
C GLY A 173 16.64 5.25 1.20
N TYR A 174 17.62 4.38 0.93
CA TYR A 174 17.79 3.83 -0.41
C TYR A 174 16.59 2.98 -0.85
N GLY A 175 15.89 2.37 0.11
CA GLY A 175 14.65 1.63 -0.16
C GLY A 175 13.54 2.50 -0.76
N ASP A 176 13.41 3.77 -0.33
CA ASP A 176 12.44 4.72 -0.88
C ASP A 176 12.76 5.02 -2.35
N ILE A 177 14.04 5.17 -2.68
CA ILE A 177 14.50 5.38 -4.06
C ILE A 177 14.18 4.17 -4.93
N LEU A 178 14.40 2.95 -4.44
CA LEU A 178 14.04 1.72 -5.15
C LEU A 178 12.53 1.65 -5.41
N LEU A 179 11.71 2.01 -4.41
CA LEU A 179 10.26 2.02 -4.55
C LEU A 179 9.79 3.02 -5.62
N PHE A 180 10.33 4.25 -5.62
CA PHE A 180 10.02 5.23 -6.68
C PHE A 180 10.42 4.72 -8.06
N ASN A 181 11.57 4.08 -8.19
CA ASN A 181 12.02 3.51 -9.46
C ASN A 181 11.11 2.37 -9.94
N ILE A 182 10.66 1.50 -9.03
CA ILE A 182 9.71 0.44 -9.37
C ILE A 182 8.37 1.05 -9.83
N LEU A 183 7.83 2.01 -9.10
CA LEU A 183 6.57 2.66 -9.49
C LEU A 183 6.68 3.36 -10.84
N SER A 184 7.82 3.95 -11.16
CA SER A 184 8.05 4.64 -12.44
C SER A 184 8.07 3.71 -13.66
N LEU A 185 8.29 2.41 -13.47
CA LEU A 185 8.15 1.42 -14.55
C LEU A 185 6.70 1.27 -15.02
N PHE A 186 5.72 1.53 -14.14
CA PHE A 186 4.31 1.20 -14.37
C PHE A 186 3.39 2.43 -14.42
N LEU A 187 3.92 3.61 -14.15
CA LEU A 187 3.19 4.87 -14.12
C LEU A 187 3.70 5.82 -15.21
N SER A 188 2.79 6.60 -15.80
CA SER A 188 3.15 7.60 -16.79
C SER A 188 4.00 8.72 -16.19
N MET A 189 4.74 9.43 -17.02
CA MET A 189 5.66 10.52 -16.62
C MET A 189 4.95 11.61 -15.81
N ASN A 190 3.80 12.07 -16.29
CA ASN A 190 3.01 13.09 -15.60
C ASN A 190 2.53 12.59 -14.24
N PHE A 191 2.10 11.32 -14.16
CA PHE A 191 1.67 10.74 -12.89
C PHE A 191 2.82 10.68 -11.88
N MET A 192 4.01 10.24 -12.31
CA MET A 192 5.20 10.17 -11.46
C MET A 192 5.63 11.55 -10.97
N PHE A 193 5.56 12.58 -11.82
CA PHE A 193 5.85 13.94 -11.43
C PHE A 193 4.94 14.41 -10.29
N TYR A 194 3.62 14.24 -10.43
CA TYR A 194 2.67 14.59 -9.37
C TYR A 194 2.85 13.73 -8.12
N LEU A 195 3.09 12.43 -8.28
CA LEU A 195 3.35 11.54 -7.16
C LEU A 195 4.53 12.04 -6.32
N PHE A 196 5.64 12.37 -6.97
CA PHE A 196 6.84 12.89 -6.31
C PHE A 196 6.54 14.22 -5.60
N LEU A 197 5.92 15.18 -6.31
CA LEU A 197 5.57 16.49 -5.78
C LEU A 197 4.68 16.37 -4.53
N PHE A 198 3.58 15.61 -4.62
CA PHE A 198 2.66 15.47 -3.51
C PHE A 198 3.22 14.64 -2.35
N THR A 199 4.13 13.70 -2.61
CA THR A 199 4.82 12.97 -1.52
C THR A 199 5.57 13.93 -0.60
N PHE A 200 6.34 14.85 -1.16
CA PHE A 200 7.08 15.83 -0.35
C PHE A 200 6.18 16.92 0.22
N MET A 201 5.15 17.34 -0.49
CA MET A 201 4.18 18.30 0.04
C MET A 201 3.41 17.74 1.24
N ILE A 202 2.81 16.56 1.11
CA ILE A 202 2.05 15.91 2.19
C ILE A 202 2.98 15.55 3.34
N GLY A 203 4.14 14.96 3.06
CA GLY A 203 5.14 14.61 4.06
C GLY A 203 5.65 15.82 4.83
N GLY A 204 5.97 16.91 4.13
CA GLY A 204 6.38 18.16 4.75
C GLY A 204 5.31 18.77 5.65
N LEU A 205 4.07 18.87 5.15
CA LEU A 205 2.94 19.39 5.93
C LEU A 205 2.68 18.57 7.20
N ILE A 206 2.59 17.24 7.07
CA ILE A 206 2.34 16.36 8.21
C ILE A 206 3.49 16.45 9.22
N THR A 207 4.74 16.47 8.77
CA THR A 207 5.91 16.58 9.65
C THR A 207 5.92 17.91 10.40
N ILE A 208 5.57 19.03 9.76
CA ILE A 208 5.44 20.33 10.39
C ILE A 208 4.33 20.29 11.46
N ILE A 209 3.16 19.73 11.13
CA ILE A 209 2.05 19.60 12.07
C ILE A 209 2.46 18.79 13.30
N ILE A 210 3.07 17.62 13.09
CA ILE A 210 3.51 16.78 14.22
C ILE A 210 4.54 17.51 15.09
N LYS A 211 5.50 18.19 14.49
CA LYS A 211 6.53 18.94 15.22
C LYS A 211 5.95 20.09 16.03
N THR A 212 4.97 20.82 15.46
CA THR A 212 4.39 22.00 16.13
C THR A 212 3.39 21.64 17.22
N PHE A 213 2.55 20.64 17.02
CA PHE A 213 1.49 20.30 17.96
C PHE A 213 1.90 19.27 19.01
N PHE A 214 2.78 18.34 18.69
CA PHE A 214 3.16 17.26 19.61
C PHE A 214 4.53 17.45 20.26
N ASN A 215 5.24 18.54 19.94
CA ASN A 215 6.56 18.88 20.51
C ASN A 215 7.57 17.72 20.49
N HIS A 216 7.41 16.80 19.54
CA HIS A 216 8.21 15.60 19.40
C HIS A 216 9.48 15.92 18.60
N ASN A 217 10.65 15.70 19.20
CA ASN A 217 11.94 15.72 18.49
C ASN A 217 12.06 14.47 17.61
N ILE A 218 11.29 14.42 16.51
CA ILE A 218 11.32 13.32 15.56
C ILE A 218 12.63 13.46 14.78
N LYS A 219 13.50 12.45 14.89
CA LYS A 219 14.77 12.40 14.15
C LYS A 219 14.59 11.89 12.72
N TYR A 220 13.70 10.92 12.54
CA TYR A 220 13.42 10.27 11.26
C TYR A 220 11.91 10.15 11.06
N VAL A 221 11.47 10.36 9.83
CA VAL A 221 10.06 10.24 9.44
C VAL A 221 9.97 9.22 8.31
N PRO A 222 9.12 8.18 8.43
CA PRO A 222 8.94 7.19 7.36
C PRO A 222 8.37 7.86 6.11
N LEU A 223 8.95 7.60 4.93
CA LEU A 223 8.55 8.26 3.68
C LEU A 223 7.45 7.47 2.94
N ILE A 224 7.43 6.15 3.07
CA ILE A 224 6.49 5.30 2.32
C ILE A 224 5.02 5.62 2.64
N PRO A 225 4.61 5.92 3.88
CA PRO A 225 3.24 6.35 4.16
C PRO A 225 2.81 7.59 3.36
N PHE A 226 3.75 8.51 3.09
CA PHE A 226 3.44 9.69 2.28
C PHE A 226 3.39 9.35 0.78
N ILE A 227 4.22 8.42 0.31
CA ILE A 227 4.10 7.87 -1.06
C ILE A 227 2.71 7.23 -1.23
N PHE A 228 2.27 6.44 -0.27
CA PHE A 228 0.97 5.79 -0.29
C PHE A 228 -0.19 6.79 -0.32
N LEU A 229 -0.18 7.79 0.58
CA LEU A 229 -1.21 8.85 0.60
C LEU A 229 -1.22 9.65 -0.70
N SER A 230 -0.05 9.99 -1.23
CA SER A 230 0.09 10.70 -2.50
C SER A 230 -0.39 9.86 -3.68
N PHE A 231 -0.13 8.56 -3.67
CA PHE A 231 -0.63 7.65 -4.69
C PHE A 231 -2.18 7.63 -4.73
N ILE A 232 -2.84 7.55 -3.58
CA ILE A 232 -4.29 7.63 -3.49
C ILE A 232 -4.78 8.99 -4.01
N PHE A 233 -4.18 10.08 -3.55
CA PHE A 233 -4.57 11.43 -3.94
C PHE A 233 -4.41 11.65 -5.45
N VAL A 234 -3.23 11.37 -6.00
CA VAL A 234 -2.96 11.56 -7.42
C VAL A 234 -3.85 10.66 -8.28
N SER A 235 -4.04 9.38 -7.92
CA SER A 235 -4.89 8.47 -8.70
C SER A 235 -6.36 8.93 -8.75
N SER A 236 -6.84 9.62 -7.71
CA SER A 236 -8.21 10.13 -7.65
C SER A 236 -8.38 11.48 -8.36
N PHE A 237 -7.37 12.35 -8.31
CA PHE A 237 -7.46 13.72 -8.84
C PHE A 237 -6.64 13.95 -10.12
N TYR A 238 -6.10 12.90 -10.73
CA TYR A 238 -5.20 13.00 -11.87
C TYR A 238 -5.72 13.82 -13.05
N PRO A 239 -6.98 13.67 -13.53
CA PRO A 239 -7.51 14.50 -14.62
C PRO A 239 -7.54 15.99 -14.26
N PHE A 240 -7.97 16.31 -13.04
CA PHE A 240 -8.00 17.67 -12.53
C PHE A 240 -6.60 18.28 -12.42
N LEU A 241 -5.61 17.50 -11.99
CA LEU A 241 -4.22 17.95 -11.88
C LEU A 241 -3.63 18.26 -13.26
N ILE A 242 -3.92 17.46 -14.29
CA ILE A 242 -3.50 17.73 -15.66
C ILE A 242 -4.15 19.01 -16.20
N GLU A 243 -5.44 19.20 -15.92
CA GLU A 243 -6.16 20.40 -16.37
C GLU A 243 -5.63 21.67 -15.69
N LEU A 244 -5.29 21.61 -14.40
CA LEU A 244 -4.84 22.75 -13.61
C LEU A 244 -3.37 23.14 -13.92
N PHE A 245 -2.47 22.17 -14.01
CA PHE A 245 -1.03 22.42 -14.12
C PHE A 245 -0.48 22.18 -15.54
N GLY A 246 -1.30 21.70 -16.46
CA GLY A 246 -0.87 21.23 -17.77
C GLY A 246 -0.14 19.89 -17.71
N GLY A 247 -0.44 18.99 -18.63
CA GLY A 247 0.36 17.78 -18.82
C GLY A 247 1.63 18.12 -19.60
N VAL A 248 2.78 17.52 -19.24
CA VAL A 248 3.95 17.57 -20.11
C VAL A 248 3.60 16.75 -21.36
N PRO A 249 3.59 17.34 -22.56
CA PRO A 249 3.33 16.58 -23.78
C PRO A 249 4.55 15.68 -24.03
N PHE A 250 4.36 14.36 -23.90
CA PHE A 250 5.32 13.32 -24.31
C PHE A 250 4.64 12.30 -25.22
#